data_e5bc691dba3c7f9f24a074f567952317
#
_entry.id   e5bc691dba3c7f9f24a074f567952317
#
_cell.length_a   1.000
_cell.length_b   1.000
_cell.length_c   1.000
_cell.angle_alpha   90.00
_cell.angle_beta   90.00
_cell.angle_gamma   90.00
#
_symmetry.space_group_name_H-M   'P 1'
#
loop_
_entity.id
_entity.type
_entity.pdbx_description
1 polymer ?
#
loop_
_entity_poly.entity_id
_entity_poly.type
_entity_poly.pdbx_seq_one_letter_code
_entity_poly.pdbx_strand_id
1 'polypeptide(L)'
;MTARALVLAGVPVLIATPGSIASPTRPAVLWMHGFRADALAHAPELERCAALGFVAVGVDAVDHGARGGPQLSARLQGSATGALSVMLGIVEATVRELPSLIDALVAEFHVNRDRVSLVGISMGAFLAYRAIANGAPLCSVVALLGSPEWPGGTSAHHAISAFRDVALLSITAEHDVSVPPAGVQRLHAKLGALSGPAPVTRHHVLGGAGHLTTAAQWAEAMTETMAWLQRYGR
;
A
#
# COMPACT_ATOMS: atom_id res chain seq x y z
N MET A 1 -14.58 13.50 -10.69
CA MET A 1 -14.90 12.13 -10.23
C MET A 1 -14.78 12.17 -8.72
N THR A 2 -15.87 12.01 -7.99
CA THR A 2 -15.86 12.17 -6.52
C THR A 2 -15.79 10.79 -5.88
N ALA A 3 -14.89 10.63 -4.92
CA ALA A 3 -14.81 9.42 -4.14
C ALA A 3 -16.05 9.25 -3.26
N ARG A 4 -16.57 8.03 -3.15
CA ARG A 4 -17.76 7.71 -2.35
C ARG A 4 -17.52 6.52 -1.45
N ALA A 5 -18.10 6.52 -0.25
CA ALA A 5 -18.03 5.43 0.69
C ALA A 5 -18.97 4.28 0.29
N LEU A 6 -18.51 3.06 0.48
CA LEU A 6 -19.32 1.83 0.36
C LEU A 6 -18.71 0.70 1.18
N VAL A 7 -19.35 -0.47 1.18
CA VAL A 7 -18.83 -1.68 1.82
C VAL A 7 -18.57 -2.73 0.74
N LEU A 8 -17.34 -3.25 0.66
CA LEU A 8 -16.94 -4.34 -0.23
C LEU A 8 -16.46 -5.54 0.59
N ALA A 9 -17.00 -6.70 0.33
CA ALA A 9 -16.66 -7.92 1.09
C ALA A 9 -16.71 -7.71 2.63
N GLY A 10 -17.64 -6.89 3.12
CA GLY A 10 -17.75 -6.55 4.54
C GLY A 10 -16.76 -5.49 5.04
N VAL A 11 -15.89 -4.96 4.19
CA VAL A 11 -14.89 -3.94 4.53
C VAL A 11 -15.37 -2.57 4.07
N PRO A 12 -15.43 -1.55 4.95
CA PRO A 12 -15.68 -0.17 4.55
C PRO A 12 -14.54 0.34 3.67
N VAL A 13 -14.88 0.95 2.54
CA VAL A 13 -13.92 1.50 1.58
C VAL A 13 -14.40 2.85 1.04
N LEU A 14 -13.46 3.65 0.59
CA LEU A 14 -13.70 4.86 -0.19
C LEU A 14 -13.32 4.58 -1.64
N ILE A 15 -14.25 4.66 -2.59
CA ILE A 15 -14.00 4.30 -3.98
C ILE A 15 -14.18 5.49 -4.93
N ALA A 16 -13.23 5.66 -5.83
CA ALA A 16 -13.34 6.54 -6.99
C ALA A 16 -13.22 5.72 -8.29
N THR A 17 -14.14 5.93 -9.21
CA THR A 17 -14.19 5.18 -10.48
C THR A 17 -14.01 6.10 -11.69
N PRO A 18 -13.39 5.61 -12.78
CA PRO A 18 -13.29 6.37 -14.03
C PRO A 18 -14.66 6.75 -14.58
N GLY A 19 -14.78 7.94 -15.19
CA GLY A 19 -16.04 8.44 -15.73
C GLY A 19 -16.54 7.72 -16.97
N SER A 20 -15.64 7.20 -17.82
CA SER A 20 -15.97 6.46 -19.05
C SER A 20 -15.23 5.14 -19.10
N ILE A 21 -15.87 4.12 -19.69
CA ILE A 21 -15.31 2.79 -19.83
C ILE A 21 -14.94 2.58 -21.30
N ALA A 22 -13.65 2.68 -21.60
CA ALA A 22 -13.14 2.33 -22.95
C ALA A 22 -12.81 0.83 -23.07
N SER A 23 -12.78 0.08 -21.96
CA SER A 23 -12.38 -1.34 -21.92
C SER A 23 -13.39 -2.16 -21.12
N PRO A 24 -13.63 -3.43 -21.51
CA PRO A 24 -14.51 -4.34 -20.77
C PRO A 24 -13.99 -4.66 -19.36
N THR A 25 -12.68 -4.50 -19.11
CA THR A 25 -12.06 -4.66 -17.78
C THR A 25 -11.16 -3.48 -17.45
N ARG A 26 -10.99 -3.21 -16.17
CA ARG A 26 -10.25 -2.04 -15.64
C ARG A 26 -9.09 -2.45 -14.77
N PRO A 27 -7.98 -1.69 -14.74
CA PRO A 27 -7.01 -1.81 -13.66
C PRO A 27 -7.60 -1.27 -12.36
N ALA A 28 -7.11 -1.78 -11.23
CA ALA A 28 -7.45 -1.26 -9.90
C ALA A 28 -6.21 -0.86 -9.11
N VAL A 29 -6.40 0.05 -8.17
CA VAL A 29 -5.41 0.38 -7.16
C VAL A 29 -6.05 0.39 -5.77
N LEU A 30 -5.52 -0.44 -4.87
CA LEU A 30 -5.83 -0.43 -3.46
C LEU A 30 -4.91 0.58 -2.77
N TRP A 31 -5.46 1.45 -1.92
CA TRP A 31 -4.71 2.50 -1.22
C TRP A 31 -4.82 2.30 0.28
N MET A 32 -3.70 2.07 0.94
CA MET A 32 -3.60 1.78 2.36
C MET A 32 -2.98 2.96 3.11
N HIS A 33 -3.73 3.50 4.04
CA HIS A 33 -3.35 4.67 4.84
C HIS A 33 -2.30 4.36 5.93
N GLY A 34 -1.74 5.41 6.52
CA GLY A 34 -0.83 5.33 7.66
C GLY A 34 -1.53 5.00 8.99
N PHE A 35 -0.73 4.67 10.01
CA PHE A 35 -1.24 4.42 11.36
C PHE A 35 -1.96 5.64 11.93
N ARG A 36 -3.15 5.45 12.51
CA ARG A 36 -4.07 6.48 13.00
C ARG A 36 -4.64 7.43 11.96
N ALA A 37 -4.50 7.10 10.67
CA ALA A 37 -5.21 7.77 9.58
C ALA A 37 -6.42 6.93 9.12
N ASP A 38 -7.05 7.33 8.05
CA ASP A 38 -8.15 6.63 7.38
C ASP A 38 -8.07 6.80 5.86
N ALA A 39 -8.96 6.12 5.15
CA ALA A 39 -9.04 6.19 3.70
C ALA A 39 -9.43 7.58 3.19
N LEU A 40 -10.20 8.35 3.97
CA LEU A 40 -10.69 9.68 3.57
C LEU A 40 -9.54 10.68 3.41
N ALA A 41 -8.47 10.52 4.20
CA ALA A 41 -7.27 11.36 4.09
C ALA A 41 -6.64 11.32 2.68
N HIS A 42 -6.94 10.29 1.88
CA HIS A 42 -6.39 10.06 0.54
C HIS A 42 -7.42 10.21 -0.59
N ALA A 43 -8.57 10.84 -0.33
CA ALA A 43 -9.58 11.06 -1.35
C ALA A 43 -9.04 11.78 -2.61
N PRO A 44 -8.18 12.82 -2.51
CA PRO A 44 -7.59 13.46 -3.69
C PRO A 44 -6.73 12.52 -4.53
N GLU A 45 -5.94 11.64 -3.90
CA GLU A 45 -5.11 10.66 -4.58
C GLU A 45 -5.94 9.60 -5.30
N LEU A 46 -7.03 9.14 -4.67
CA LEU A 46 -7.98 8.19 -5.29
C LEU A 46 -8.64 8.82 -6.53
N GLU A 47 -9.05 10.08 -6.45
CA GLU A 47 -9.64 10.80 -7.58
C GLU A 47 -8.62 10.98 -8.73
N ARG A 48 -7.35 11.24 -8.41
CA ARG A 48 -6.27 11.28 -9.42
C ARG A 48 -6.05 9.90 -10.07
N CYS A 49 -6.05 8.82 -9.30
CA CYS A 49 -5.96 7.45 -9.85
C CYS A 49 -7.17 7.14 -10.75
N ALA A 50 -8.37 7.54 -10.36
CA ALA A 50 -9.57 7.37 -11.19
C ALA A 50 -9.50 8.18 -12.48
N ALA A 51 -8.94 9.40 -12.46
CA ALA A 51 -8.67 10.19 -13.67
C ALA A 51 -7.66 9.52 -14.61
N LEU A 52 -6.76 8.70 -14.08
CA LEU A 52 -5.84 7.87 -14.84
C LEU A 52 -6.45 6.56 -15.33
N GLY A 53 -7.73 6.28 -15.07
CA GLY A 53 -8.44 5.09 -15.55
C GLY A 53 -8.48 3.90 -14.58
N PHE A 54 -8.01 4.04 -13.35
CA PHE A 54 -8.07 3.01 -12.32
C PHE A 54 -9.41 3.02 -11.57
N VAL A 55 -9.89 1.86 -11.18
CA VAL A 55 -10.79 1.75 -10.03
C VAL A 55 -9.93 1.93 -8.78
N ALA A 56 -10.05 3.10 -8.13
CA ALA A 56 -9.21 3.46 -7.00
C ALA A 56 -9.97 3.26 -5.69
N VAL A 57 -9.39 2.50 -4.77
CA VAL A 57 -10.05 2.05 -3.54
C VAL A 57 -9.19 2.35 -2.33
N GLY A 58 -9.58 3.33 -1.53
CA GLY A 58 -9.03 3.55 -0.20
C GLY A 58 -9.64 2.57 0.80
N VAL A 59 -8.83 1.84 1.50
CA VAL A 59 -9.27 0.80 2.44
C VAL A 59 -8.97 1.26 3.86
N ASP A 60 -9.99 1.26 4.71
CA ASP A 60 -9.77 1.42 6.15
C ASP A 60 -9.18 0.13 6.72
N ALA A 61 -7.98 0.22 7.27
CA ALA A 61 -7.36 -0.90 7.97
C ALA A 61 -8.19 -1.30 9.21
N VAL A 62 -8.00 -2.51 9.69
CA VAL A 62 -8.61 -2.97 10.95
C VAL A 62 -8.37 -1.94 12.06
N ASP A 63 -9.38 -1.65 12.87
CA ASP A 63 -9.41 -0.66 13.95
C ASP A 63 -9.19 0.82 13.50
N HIS A 64 -9.31 1.13 12.20
CA HIS A 64 -9.13 2.50 11.67
C HIS A 64 -10.35 2.98 10.87
N GLY A 65 -10.45 4.31 10.68
CA GLY A 65 -11.49 4.95 9.87
C GLY A 65 -12.91 4.54 10.30
N ALA A 66 -13.74 4.11 9.35
CA ALA A 66 -15.10 3.64 9.61
C ALA A 66 -15.14 2.32 10.42
N ARG A 67 -14.00 1.64 10.60
CA ARG A 67 -13.83 0.45 11.45
C ARG A 67 -13.24 0.82 12.81
N GLY A 68 -12.95 2.11 13.02
CA GLY A 68 -12.34 2.63 14.25
C GLY A 68 -13.26 2.56 15.45
N GLY A 69 -12.65 2.58 16.63
CA GLY A 69 -13.34 2.54 17.91
C GLY A 69 -12.35 2.62 19.07
N PRO A 70 -12.84 2.45 20.32
CA PRO A 70 -11.98 2.47 21.49
C PRO A 70 -10.94 1.33 21.53
N GLN A 71 -11.12 0.30 20.66
CA GLN A 71 -10.28 -0.90 20.62
C GLN A 71 -8.81 -0.58 20.35
N LEU A 72 -8.51 0.32 19.40
CA LEU A 72 -7.13 0.70 19.09
C LEU A 72 -6.44 1.32 20.32
N SER A 73 -7.11 2.26 20.98
CA SER A 73 -6.57 2.90 22.19
C SER A 73 -6.36 1.89 23.31
N ALA A 74 -7.32 0.98 23.54
CA ALA A 74 -7.20 -0.07 24.54
C ALA A 74 -6.04 -1.04 24.23
N ARG A 75 -5.87 -1.44 22.95
CA ARG A 75 -4.73 -2.28 22.52
C ARG A 75 -3.39 -1.60 22.75
N LEU A 76 -3.28 -0.30 22.47
CA LEU A 76 -2.06 0.48 22.68
C LEU A 76 -1.72 0.62 24.16
N GLN A 77 -2.71 0.86 25.03
CA GLN A 77 -2.52 0.98 26.47
C GLN A 77 -2.18 -0.37 27.11
N GLY A 78 -2.78 -1.45 26.66
CA GLY A 78 -2.58 -2.82 27.18
C GLY A 78 -1.38 -3.57 26.58
N SER A 79 -0.67 -2.99 25.61
CA SER A 79 0.40 -3.70 24.90
C SER A 79 1.71 -3.68 25.68
N ALA A 80 2.11 -4.84 26.19
CA ALA A 80 3.46 -5.04 26.78
C ALA A 80 4.60 -4.95 25.74
N THR A 81 4.28 -5.13 24.46
CA THR A 81 5.25 -5.15 23.35
C THR A 81 5.27 -3.85 22.55
N GLY A 82 4.45 -2.86 22.94
CA GLY A 82 4.44 -1.51 22.38
C GLY A 82 3.64 -1.35 21.08
N ALA A 83 3.61 -0.11 20.60
CA ALA A 83 2.79 0.30 19.45
C ALA A 83 3.13 -0.42 18.14
N LEU A 84 4.40 -0.76 17.91
CA LEU A 84 4.82 -1.51 16.72
C LEU A 84 4.15 -2.88 16.63
N SER A 85 4.08 -3.62 17.72
CA SER A 85 3.43 -4.93 17.75
C SER A 85 1.93 -4.83 17.48
N VAL A 86 1.27 -3.81 18.03
CA VAL A 86 -0.15 -3.54 17.75
C VAL A 86 -0.35 -3.22 16.25
N MET A 87 0.49 -2.35 15.70
CA MET A 87 0.46 -1.99 14.29
C MET A 87 0.68 -3.21 13.38
N LEU A 88 1.66 -4.05 13.67
CA LEU A 88 1.92 -5.27 12.89
C LEU A 88 0.76 -6.26 12.96
N GLY A 89 0.09 -6.38 14.11
CA GLY A 89 -1.15 -7.18 14.24
C GLY A 89 -2.29 -6.65 13.35
N ILE A 90 -2.41 -5.34 13.20
CA ILE A 90 -3.37 -4.69 12.29
C ILE A 90 -2.98 -4.96 10.82
N VAL A 91 -1.70 -4.85 10.49
CA VAL A 91 -1.18 -5.18 9.17
C VAL A 91 -1.54 -6.62 8.78
N GLU A 92 -1.27 -7.59 9.66
CA GLU A 92 -1.58 -9.00 9.41
C GLU A 92 -3.09 -9.24 9.24
N ALA A 93 -3.92 -8.61 10.06
CA ALA A 93 -5.37 -8.75 9.98
C ALA A 93 -5.92 -8.16 8.67
N THR A 94 -5.44 -6.97 8.27
CA THR A 94 -5.89 -6.30 7.05
C THR A 94 -5.41 -7.01 5.78
N VAL A 95 -4.16 -7.53 5.76
CA VAL A 95 -3.64 -8.29 4.61
C VAL A 95 -4.48 -9.53 4.30
N ARG A 96 -5.04 -10.19 5.33
CA ARG A 96 -5.91 -11.37 5.14
C ARG A 96 -7.21 -11.04 4.41
N GLU A 97 -7.66 -9.80 4.40
CA GLU A 97 -8.89 -9.37 3.73
C GLU A 97 -8.67 -9.04 2.23
N LEU A 98 -7.41 -8.84 1.80
CA LEU A 98 -7.10 -8.46 0.42
C LEU A 98 -7.67 -9.41 -0.65
N PRO A 99 -7.59 -10.75 -0.51
CA PRO A 99 -8.16 -11.65 -1.51
C PRO A 99 -9.66 -11.43 -1.73
N SER A 100 -10.43 -11.33 -0.66
CA SER A 100 -11.88 -11.10 -0.73
C SER A 100 -12.23 -9.73 -1.29
N LEU A 101 -11.45 -8.69 -0.97
CA LEU A 101 -11.60 -7.36 -1.57
C LEU A 101 -11.32 -7.38 -3.08
N ILE A 102 -10.27 -8.07 -3.51
CA ILE A 102 -9.94 -8.21 -4.94
C ILE A 102 -11.06 -8.98 -5.66
N ASP A 103 -11.57 -10.06 -5.07
CA ASP A 103 -12.69 -10.83 -5.64
C ASP A 103 -13.93 -9.96 -5.83
N ALA A 104 -14.29 -9.15 -4.84
CA ALA A 104 -15.42 -8.24 -4.92
C ALA A 104 -15.20 -7.16 -6.00
N LEU A 105 -13.98 -6.61 -6.14
CA LEU A 105 -13.66 -5.64 -7.19
C LEU A 105 -13.79 -6.25 -8.59
N VAL A 106 -13.37 -7.49 -8.77
CA VAL A 106 -13.54 -8.22 -10.03
C VAL A 106 -15.02 -8.40 -10.36
N ALA A 107 -15.81 -8.84 -9.38
CA ALA A 107 -17.23 -9.15 -9.56
C ALA A 107 -18.10 -7.90 -9.78
N GLU A 108 -17.88 -6.83 -8.99
CA GLU A 108 -18.79 -5.69 -8.93
C GLU A 108 -18.32 -4.50 -9.81
N PHE A 109 -17.01 -4.38 -10.06
CA PHE A 109 -16.43 -3.23 -10.78
C PHE A 109 -15.72 -3.62 -12.07
N HIS A 110 -15.83 -4.89 -12.49
CA HIS A 110 -15.17 -5.42 -13.70
C HIS A 110 -13.66 -5.17 -13.72
N VAL A 111 -13.02 -5.32 -12.55
CA VAL A 111 -11.57 -5.18 -12.44
C VAL A 111 -10.89 -6.41 -13.07
N ASN A 112 -9.82 -6.17 -13.81
CA ASN A 112 -8.93 -7.25 -14.24
C ASN A 112 -8.06 -7.69 -13.06
N ARG A 113 -8.20 -8.96 -12.64
CA ARG A 113 -7.45 -9.54 -11.52
C ARG A 113 -5.93 -9.40 -11.66
N ASP A 114 -5.42 -9.50 -12.90
CA ASP A 114 -3.99 -9.41 -13.19
C ASP A 114 -3.47 -7.97 -13.24
N ARG A 115 -4.35 -6.98 -13.02
CA ARG A 115 -4.05 -5.54 -13.05
C ARG A 115 -4.48 -4.85 -11.75
N VAL A 116 -4.18 -5.48 -10.64
CA VAL A 116 -4.40 -4.92 -9.30
C VAL A 116 -3.07 -4.40 -8.77
N SER A 117 -3.04 -3.12 -8.44
CA SER A 117 -1.92 -2.45 -7.79
C SER A 117 -2.23 -2.15 -6.33
N LEU A 118 -1.20 -1.97 -5.52
CA LEU A 118 -1.34 -1.54 -4.13
C LEU A 118 -0.39 -0.38 -3.83
N VAL A 119 -0.92 0.69 -3.26
CA VAL A 119 -0.15 1.81 -2.72
C VAL A 119 -0.33 1.82 -1.20
N GLY A 120 0.76 1.86 -0.46
CA GLY A 120 0.73 1.90 0.99
C GLY A 120 1.62 2.98 1.57
N ILE A 121 1.16 3.66 2.61
CA ILE A 121 1.86 4.77 3.27
C ILE A 121 2.11 4.42 4.71
N SER A 122 3.35 4.50 5.20
CA SER A 122 3.76 4.20 6.57
C SER A 122 3.26 2.80 6.98
N MET A 123 2.34 2.64 7.91
CA MET A 123 1.69 1.36 8.22
C MET A 123 1.19 0.64 6.95
N GLY A 124 0.57 1.36 6.03
CA GLY A 124 0.12 0.82 4.75
C GLY A 124 1.26 0.29 3.89
N ALA A 125 2.49 0.85 4.00
CA ALA A 125 3.65 0.32 3.30
C ALA A 125 4.17 -0.98 3.94
N PHE A 126 4.11 -1.14 5.26
CA PHE A 126 4.34 -2.43 5.92
C PHE A 126 3.35 -3.48 5.40
N LEU A 127 2.07 -3.09 5.27
CA LEU A 127 1.02 -3.92 4.70
C LEU A 127 1.34 -4.28 3.24
N ALA A 128 1.79 -3.33 2.43
CA ALA A 128 2.15 -3.55 1.04
C ALA A 128 3.28 -4.58 0.88
N TYR A 129 4.36 -4.45 1.65
CA TYR A 129 5.43 -5.44 1.66
C TYR A 129 4.93 -6.81 2.14
N ARG A 130 4.08 -6.82 3.16
CA ARG A 130 3.51 -8.08 3.67
C ARG A 130 2.58 -8.75 2.67
N ALA A 131 1.80 -7.98 1.91
CA ALA A 131 0.94 -8.49 0.85
C ALA A 131 1.76 -9.20 -0.24
N ILE A 132 2.89 -8.62 -0.68
CA ILE A 132 3.82 -9.28 -1.61
C ILE A 132 4.34 -10.59 -0.99
N ALA A 133 4.83 -10.56 0.25
CA ALA A 133 5.38 -11.73 0.92
C ALA A 133 4.36 -12.86 1.09
N ASN A 134 3.08 -12.54 1.17
CA ASN A 134 1.97 -13.51 1.22
C ASN A 134 1.48 -13.98 -0.15
N GLY A 135 2.10 -13.52 -1.25
CA GLY A 135 1.71 -13.91 -2.61
C GLY A 135 0.38 -13.31 -3.06
N ALA A 136 -0.01 -12.14 -2.57
CA ALA A 136 -1.19 -11.45 -3.08
C ALA A 136 -1.04 -11.18 -4.59
N PRO A 137 -2.12 -11.35 -5.39
CA PRO A 137 -2.07 -11.19 -6.85
C PRO A 137 -1.97 -9.71 -7.24
N LEU A 138 -0.79 -9.13 -7.08
CA LEU A 138 -0.49 -7.73 -7.34
C LEU A 138 0.48 -7.61 -8.51
N CYS A 139 0.15 -6.82 -9.52
CA CYS A 139 1.05 -6.52 -10.64
C CYS A 139 2.05 -5.42 -10.28
N SER A 140 1.67 -4.48 -9.42
CA SER A 140 2.48 -3.33 -9.06
C SER A 140 2.24 -2.92 -7.61
N VAL A 141 3.29 -2.52 -6.93
CA VAL A 141 3.24 -2.02 -5.54
C VAL A 141 4.07 -0.75 -5.41
N VAL A 142 3.52 0.23 -4.70
CA VAL A 142 4.23 1.42 -4.24
C VAL A 142 4.18 1.46 -2.71
N ALA A 143 5.34 1.40 -2.08
CA ALA A 143 5.49 1.43 -0.63
C ALA A 143 6.20 2.73 -0.20
N LEU A 144 5.44 3.64 0.44
CA LEU A 144 5.92 4.95 0.88
C LEU A 144 6.17 4.95 2.39
N LEU A 145 7.35 5.38 2.81
CA LEU A 145 7.69 5.66 4.22
C LEU A 145 7.49 4.45 5.15
N GLY A 146 7.71 3.23 4.63
CA GLY A 146 7.61 1.99 5.37
C GLY A 146 8.85 1.13 5.28
N SER A 147 8.83 -0.02 5.92
CA SER A 147 9.96 -0.96 5.93
C SER A 147 9.50 -2.38 5.58
N PRO A 148 10.28 -3.13 4.78
CA PRO A 148 10.08 -4.56 4.59
C PRO A 148 10.60 -5.38 5.77
N GLU A 149 11.31 -4.75 6.70
CA GLU A 149 11.96 -5.39 7.84
C GLU A 149 11.31 -4.96 9.17
N TRP A 150 10.93 -5.93 9.98
CA TRP A 150 10.44 -5.77 11.35
C TRP A 150 10.79 -7.00 12.20
N PRO A 151 10.75 -6.91 13.55
CA PRO A 151 11.00 -8.05 14.41
C PRO A 151 10.00 -9.18 14.20
N GLY A 152 10.48 -10.40 14.17
CA GLY A 152 9.67 -11.62 14.07
C GLY A 152 9.65 -12.28 12.70
N GLY A 153 9.10 -13.50 12.66
CA GLY A 153 9.13 -14.38 11.49
C GLY A 153 8.25 -13.95 10.32
N THR A 154 7.33 -13.00 10.52
CA THR A 154 6.43 -12.49 9.48
C THR A 154 7.03 -11.33 8.68
N SER A 155 8.23 -10.92 8.99
CA SER A 155 8.92 -9.82 8.29
C SER A 155 9.07 -10.13 6.79
N ALA A 156 8.63 -9.21 5.93
CA ALA A 156 8.50 -9.45 4.50
C ALA A 156 9.84 -9.76 3.79
N HIS A 157 10.94 -9.22 4.31
CA HIS A 157 12.29 -9.44 3.72
C HIS A 157 12.77 -10.89 3.78
N HIS A 158 12.09 -11.79 4.51
CA HIS A 158 12.37 -13.22 4.50
C HIS A 158 11.84 -13.93 3.24
N ALA A 159 10.80 -13.37 2.60
CA ALA A 159 10.18 -13.94 1.40
C ALA A 159 10.68 -13.26 0.11
N ILE A 160 11.99 -13.10 -0.04
CA ILE A 160 12.62 -12.32 -1.12
C ILE A 160 12.18 -12.77 -2.53
N SER A 161 11.92 -14.06 -2.73
CA SER A 161 11.48 -14.61 -4.01
C SER A 161 10.08 -14.12 -4.44
N ALA A 162 9.22 -13.80 -3.49
CA ALA A 162 7.87 -13.30 -3.79
C ALA A 162 7.87 -11.91 -4.47
N PHE A 163 8.99 -11.19 -4.36
CA PHE A 163 9.13 -9.86 -4.98
C PHE A 163 9.51 -9.90 -6.47
N ARG A 164 9.78 -11.08 -7.06
CA ARG A 164 10.23 -11.19 -8.45
C ARG A 164 9.20 -10.72 -9.47
N ASP A 165 7.95 -11.09 -9.23
CA ASP A 165 6.87 -10.95 -10.21
C ASP A 165 6.04 -9.70 -9.99
N VAL A 166 6.45 -8.83 -9.05
CA VAL A 166 5.76 -7.59 -8.70
C VAL A 166 6.64 -6.39 -9.05
N ALA A 167 6.12 -5.45 -9.83
CA ALA A 167 6.80 -4.19 -10.04
C ALA A 167 6.76 -3.36 -8.74
N LEU A 168 7.91 -3.16 -8.08
CA LEU A 168 8.04 -2.51 -6.79
C LEU A 168 8.70 -1.14 -6.86
N LEU A 169 7.99 -0.09 -6.47
CA LEU A 169 8.55 1.20 -6.12
C LEU A 169 8.55 1.37 -4.61
N SER A 170 9.71 1.59 -4.03
CA SER A 170 9.83 1.99 -2.62
C SER A 170 10.22 3.46 -2.54
N ILE A 171 9.49 4.26 -1.78
CA ILE A 171 9.79 5.68 -1.53
C ILE A 171 10.10 5.85 -0.05
N THR A 172 11.29 6.33 0.28
CA THR A 172 11.72 6.57 1.67
C THR A 172 12.10 8.03 1.86
N ALA A 173 12.15 8.48 3.12
CA ALA A 173 12.65 9.81 3.48
C ALA A 173 14.08 9.68 4.03
N GLU A 174 14.97 10.58 3.62
CA GLU A 174 16.40 10.54 3.92
C GLU A 174 16.69 10.54 5.44
N HIS A 175 15.92 11.36 6.17
CA HIS A 175 16.10 11.57 7.61
C HIS A 175 14.96 10.97 8.44
N ASP A 176 14.31 9.92 7.94
CA ASP A 176 13.26 9.22 8.67
C ASP A 176 13.84 8.43 9.85
N VAL A 177 13.65 8.94 11.06
CA VAL A 177 14.07 8.29 12.31
C VAL A 177 13.01 7.31 12.85
N SER A 178 11.76 7.45 12.40
CA SER A 178 10.64 6.58 12.79
C SER A 178 10.67 5.26 12.02
N VAL A 179 10.95 5.34 10.71
CA VAL A 179 11.09 4.18 9.81
C VAL A 179 12.34 4.38 8.94
N PRO A 180 13.53 4.09 9.47
CA PRO A 180 14.77 4.33 8.75
C PRO A 180 14.83 3.64 7.39
N PRO A 181 15.39 4.30 6.34
CA PRO A 181 15.42 3.78 4.96
C PRO A 181 16.30 2.54 4.78
N ALA A 182 17.15 2.22 5.75
CA ALA A 182 18.13 1.13 5.66
C ALA A 182 17.51 -0.25 5.34
N GLY A 183 16.32 -0.57 5.87
CA GLY A 183 15.62 -1.82 5.57
C GLY A 183 15.23 -1.93 4.10
N VAL A 184 14.77 -0.82 3.51
CA VAL A 184 14.43 -0.73 2.08
C VAL A 184 15.69 -0.84 1.22
N GLN A 185 16.77 -0.15 1.59
CA GLN A 185 18.07 -0.24 0.90
C GLN A 185 18.55 -1.69 0.83
N ARG A 186 18.51 -2.42 1.95
CA ARG A 186 18.89 -3.84 2.00
C ARG A 186 17.99 -4.73 1.14
N LEU A 187 16.67 -4.48 1.13
CA LEU A 187 15.74 -5.21 0.25
C LEU A 187 16.14 -5.03 -1.22
N HIS A 188 16.29 -3.78 -1.69
CA HIS A 188 16.63 -3.49 -3.09
C HIS A 188 18.01 -4.07 -3.47
N ALA A 189 19.00 -4.03 -2.58
CA ALA A 189 20.30 -4.68 -2.80
C ALA A 189 20.16 -6.20 -2.98
N LYS A 190 19.36 -6.86 -2.14
CA LYS A 190 19.09 -8.31 -2.27
C LYS A 190 18.33 -8.64 -3.55
N LEU A 191 17.35 -7.82 -3.94
CA LEU A 191 16.60 -8.02 -5.19
C LEU A 191 17.51 -7.88 -6.42
N GLY A 192 18.41 -6.91 -6.41
CA GLY A 192 19.40 -6.73 -7.48
C GLY A 192 20.45 -7.86 -7.57
N ALA A 193 20.66 -8.60 -6.49
CA ALA A 193 21.57 -9.74 -6.43
C ALA A 193 20.93 -11.09 -6.80
N LEU A 194 19.63 -11.13 -7.07
CA LEU A 194 18.94 -12.37 -7.43
C LEU A 194 19.39 -12.88 -8.81
N SER A 195 19.67 -14.18 -8.90
CA SER A 195 19.97 -14.84 -10.17
C SER A 195 18.73 -14.93 -11.08
N GLY A 196 18.93 -14.84 -12.40
CA GLY A 196 17.86 -14.88 -13.40
C GLY A 196 17.35 -13.48 -13.80
N PRO A 197 16.16 -13.36 -14.42
CA PRO A 197 15.62 -12.06 -14.82
C PRO A 197 15.52 -11.11 -13.65
N ALA A 198 16.02 -9.88 -13.83
CA ALA A 198 15.98 -8.87 -12.79
C ALA A 198 14.53 -8.45 -12.50
N PRO A 199 14.11 -8.40 -11.21
CA PRO A 199 12.80 -7.90 -10.86
C PRO A 199 12.70 -6.40 -11.21
N VAL A 200 11.50 -5.94 -11.56
CA VAL A 200 11.23 -4.53 -11.83
C VAL A 200 11.15 -3.79 -10.51
N THR A 201 12.25 -3.15 -10.09
CA THR A 201 12.29 -2.45 -8.81
C THR A 201 12.95 -1.08 -8.91
N ARG A 202 12.47 -0.13 -8.11
CA ARG A 202 13.08 1.19 -7.95
C ARG A 202 12.98 1.64 -6.49
N HIS A 203 14.07 2.20 -5.97
CA HIS A 203 14.09 2.90 -4.70
C HIS A 203 14.29 4.39 -4.94
N HIS A 204 13.36 5.22 -4.47
CA HIS A 204 13.41 6.68 -4.52
C HIS A 204 13.55 7.23 -3.10
N VAL A 205 14.47 8.17 -2.90
CA VAL A 205 14.72 8.80 -1.60
C VAL A 205 14.31 10.26 -1.67
N LEU A 206 13.39 10.67 -0.81
CA LEU A 206 13.00 12.07 -0.67
C LEU A 206 14.09 12.82 0.11
N GLY A 207 14.81 13.71 -0.56
CA GLY A 207 15.92 14.46 0.02
C GLY A 207 15.47 15.40 1.14
N GLY A 208 16.22 15.44 2.23
CA GLY A 208 15.94 16.28 3.41
C GLY A 208 14.62 15.99 4.13
N ALA A 209 13.91 14.91 3.75
CA ALA A 209 12.62 14.55 4.34
C ALA A 209 12.77 13.73 5.61
N GLY A 210 11.90 13.97 6.59
CA GLY A 210 11.62 13.06 7.70
C GLY A 210 10.34 12.24 7.44
N HIS A 211 9.88 11.51 8.46
CA HIS A 211 8.65 10.71 8.34
C HIS A 211 7.42 11.56 8.00
N LEU A 212 7.33 12.76 8.56
CA LEU A 212 6.32 13.76 8.19
C LEU A 212 6.90 14.64 7.09
N THR A 213 6.44 14.44 5.87
CA THR A 213 6.91 15.17 4.69
C THR A 213 6.27 16.56 4.57
N THR A 214 6.97 17.48 3.93
CA THR A 214 6.37 18.75 3.49
C THR A 214 5.43 18.53 2.31
N ALA A 215 4.59 19.53 1.99
CA ALA A 215 3.71 19.48 0.83
C ALA A 215 4.47 19.28 -0.50
N ALA A 216 5.67 19.87 -0.63
CA ALA A 216 6.50 19.71 -1.83
C ALA A 216 7.04 18.27 -1.96
N GLN A 217 7.54 17.69 -0.87
CA GLN A 217 8.01 16.30 -0.83
C GLN A 217 6.88 15.32 -1.06
N TRP A 218 5.69 15.59 -0.53
CA TRP A 218 4.50 14.79 -0.82
C TRP A 218 4.13 14.86 -2.31
N ALA A 219 4.15 16.05 -2.91
CA ALA A 219 3.88 16.23 -4.34
C ALA A 219 4.89 15.47 -5.22
N GLU A 220 6.18 15.46 -4.84
CA GLU A 220 7.22 14.66 -5.47
C GLU A 220 6.91 13.16 -5.37
N ALA A 221 6.64 12.66 -4.16
CA ALA A 221 6.26 11.26 -3.92
C ALA A 221 5.04 10.84 -4.74
N MET A 222 4.03 11.71 -4.84
CA MET A 222 2.81 11.44 -5.63
C MET A 222 3.10 11.45 -7.13
N THR A 223 4.00 12.28 -7.62
CA THR A 223 4.43 12.30 -9.03
C THR A 223 5.07 10.96 -9.39
N GLU A 224 5.99 10.48 -8.58
CA GLU A 224 6.63 9.17 -8.75
C GLU A 224 5.62 8.02 -8.66
N THR A 225 4.70 8.08 -7.71
CA THR A 225 3.64 7.07 -7.53
C THR A 225 2.75 6.98 -8.76
N MET A 226 2.24 8.12 -9.26
CA MET A 226 1.35 8.14 -10.43
C MET A 226 2.07 7.67 -11.70
N ALA A 227 3.32 8.08 -11.90
CA ALA A 227 4.13 7.62 -13.02
C ALA A 227 4.37 6.09 -12.98
N TRP A 228 4.62 5.54 -11.78
CA TRP A 228 4.79 4.10 -11.57
C TRP A 228 3.52 3.33 -11.89
N LEU A 229 2.39 3.75 -11.34
CA LEU A 229 1.08 3.13 -11.61
C LEU A 229 0.72 3.17 -13.11
N GLN A 230 0.96 4.28 -13.79
CA GLN A 230 0.73 4.39 -15.24
C GLN A 230 1.56 3.41 -16.05
N ARG A 231 2.78 3.13 -15.62
CA ARG A 231 3.72 2.25 -16.33
C ARG A 231 3.48 0.77 -16.05
N TYR A 232 3.16 0.40 -14.82
CA TYR A 232 3.16 -0.98 -14.35
C TYR A 232 1.83 -1.47 -13.78
N GLY A 233 0.87 -0.59 -13.55
CA GLY A 233 -0.45 -0.92 -13.00
C GLY A 233 -1.55 -1.12 -14.04
N ARG A 234 -1.24 -0.96 -15.34
CA ARG A 234 -2.23 -1.01 -16.44
C ARG A 234 -2.14 -2.29 -17.25
#